data_2010fe05ec258a533d9529df37f1cd1b
#
_entry.id   2010fe05ec258a533d9529df37f1cd1b
#
_cell.length_a   1.000
_cell.length_b   1.000
_cell.length_c   1.000
_cell.angle_alpha   90.00
_cell.angle_beta   90.00
_cell.angle_gamma   90.00
#
_symmetry.space_group_name_H-M   'P 1'
#
loop_
_entity.id
_entity.type
_entity.pdbx_description
1 polymer ?
#
loop_
_entity_poly.entity_id
_entity_poly.type
_entity_poly.pdbx_seq_one_letter_code
_entity_poly.pdbx_strand_id
1 'polypeptide(L)'
;MKNIVVVGSQWGDEGKGKIVDWLSEQADVVVRFQGGHNAGHTLVINGVTYKLRLLPSGIVRKNKISIIGNGVVVDPWALLDEIEEIKSKGVKVDTDNFIISESANLILPFHREMDEIREDSAGKGKIGTTRRGIGPAYEDKVGRRSIRVMDLRSEKNLDQRLESVLLHHNACLLYTSPSPRDPVSSRMPSSA
;
A
#
# COMPACT_ATOMS: atom_id res chain seq x y z
N MET A 1 1.41 28.72 13.03
CA MET A 1 0.84 27.53 12.36
C MET A 1 0.83 26.37 13.35
N LYS A 2 -0.23 25.59 13.39
CA LYS A 2 -0.30 24.39 14.25
C LYS A 2 -0.22 23.17 13.34
N ASN A 3 0.69 22.24 13.62
CA ASN A 3 0.72 20.94 12.95
C ASN A 3 -0.18 19.98 13.73
N ILE A 4 -1.00 19.22 13.02
CA ILE A 4 -1.93 18.25 13.59
C ILE A 4 -1.58 16.87 13.04
N VAL A 5 -1.47 15.89 13.92
CA VAL A 5 -1.28 14.48 13.57
C VAL A 5 -2.51 13.70 14.00
N VAL A 6 -3.12 12.97 13.05
CA VAL A 6 -4.27 12.11 13.30
C VAL A 6 -3.84 10.67 13.23
N VAL A 7 -3.93 9.97 14.34
CA VAL A 7 -3.63 8.52 14.45
C VAL A 7 -4.85 7.77 14.94
N GLY A 8 -5.05 6.55 14.41
CA GLY A 8 -6.06 5.64 14.94
C GLY A 8 -5.54 4.93 16.18
N SER A 9 -6.36 4.83 17.21
CA SER A 9 -6.09 4.09 18.43
C SER A 9 -6.68 2.68 18.43
N GLN A 10 -7.44 2.33 17.40
CA GLN A 10 -8.07 1.03 17.20
C GLN A 10 -7.70 0.46 15.82
N TRP A 11 -8.10 -0.77 15.54
CA TRP A 11 -7.71 -1.53 14.35
C TRP A 11 -8.50 -1.19 13.07
N GLY A 12 -8.88 0.02 12.86
CA GLY A 12 -9.69 0.49 11.72
C GLY A 12 -11.08 0.95 12.20
N ASP A 13 -11.94 1.29 11.27
CA ASP A 13 -13.37 1.66 11.49
C ASP A 13 -13.66 2.76 12.52
N GLU A 14 -12.65 3.47 13.02
CA GLU A 14 -12.82 4.58 13.98
C GLU A 14 -13.41 5.84 13.34
N GLY A 15 -13.62 5.84 12.01
CA GLY A 15 -14.09 7.01 11.30
C GLY A 15 -13.04 8.10 11.08
N LYS A 16 -11.74 7.74 11.18
CA LYS A 16 -10.60 8.62 10.96
C LYS A 16 -10.71 9.48 9.70
N GLY A 17 -11.21 8.88 8.60
CA GLY A 17 -11.37 9.56 7.33
C GLY A 17 -12.21 10.83 7.41
N LYS A 18 -13.28 10.84 8.22
CA LYS A 18 -14.16 12.02 8.42
C LYS A 18 -13.44 13.15 9.14
N ILE A 19 -12.65 12.80 10.17
CA ILE A 19 -11.88 13.79 10.95
C ILE A 19 -10.76 14.38 10.08
N VAL A 20 -10.05 13.53 9.33
CA VAL A 20 -9.00 13.99 8.41
C VAL A 20 -9.57 14.88 7.32
N ASP A 21 -10.73 14.54 6.78
CA ASP A 21 -11.40 15.36 5.77
C ASP A 21 -11.78 16.74 6.31
N TRP A 22 -12.41 16.79 7.47
CA TRP A 22 -12.76 18.05 8.14
C TRP A 22 -11.51 18.90 8.44
N LEU A 23 -10.44 18.31 8.94
CA LEU A 23 -9.18 19.02 9.18
C LEU A 23 -8.50 19.48 7.88
N SER A 24 -8.65 18.72 6.81
CA SER A 24 -8.08 19.07 5.50
C SER A 24 -8.66 20.35 4.91
N GLU A 25 -9.84 20.77 5.33
CA GLU A 25 -10.41 22.08 4.95
C GLU A 25 -9.58 23.25 5.45
N GLN A 26 -8.98 23.11 6.62
CA GLN A 26 -8.24 24.16 7.30
C GLN A 26 -6.71 24.06 7.08
N ALA A 27 -6.23 22.93 6.57
CA ALA A 27 -4.81 22.68 6.37
C ALA A 27 -4.35 23.20 4.99
N ASP A 28 -3.15 23.73 4.90
CA ASP A 28 -2.49 24.08 3.63
C ASP A 28 -1.86 22.84 2.98
N VAL A 29 -1.37 21.92 3.82
CA VAL A 29 -0.69 20.69 3.41
C VAL A 29 -1.32 19.51 4.10
N VAL A 30 -1.66 18.48 3.34
CA VAL A 30 -2.19 17.21 3.85
C VAL A 30 -1.23 16.08 3.51
N VAL A 31 -0.69 15.42 4.53
CA VAL A 31 0.30 14.36 4.38
C VAL A 31 -0.31 13.02 4.79
N ARG A 32 -0.31 12.07 3.87
CA ARG A 32 -0.49 10.66 4.19
C ARG A 32 0.87 10.07 4.56
N PHE A 33 1.08 9.76 5.82
CA PHE A 33 2.42 9.37 6.28
C PHE A 33 2.62 7.86 6.40
N GLN A 34 1.56 7.04 6.38
CA GLN A 34 1.64 5.59 6.54
C GLN A 34 0.47 4.86 5.87
N GLY A 35 0.57 3.53 5.77
CA GLY A 35 -0.43 2.66 5.18
C GLY A 35 -0.19 2.44 3.68
N GLY A 36 -1.19 1.90 3.01
CA GLY A 36 -1.22 1.64 1.58
C GLY A 36 -2.64 1.83 1.04
N HIS A 37 -2.95 1.19 -0.08
CA HIS A 37 -4.27 1.24 -0.70
C HIS A 37 -5.25 0.17 -0.19
N ASN A 38 -4.99 -0.42 0.98
CA ASN A 38 -5.82 -1.46 1.60
C ASN A 38 -7.16 -0.95 2.13
N ALA A 39 -7.23 0.32 2.53
CA ALA A 39 -8.45 0.95 3.01
C ALA A 39 -8.76 2.18 2.17
N GLY A 40 -10.02 2.35 1.81
CA GLY A 40 -10.50 3.55 1.12
C GLY A 40 -11.40 4.37 2.03
N HIS A 41 -11.50 5.66 1.76
CA HIS A 41 -12.49 6.53 2.35
C HIS A 41 -13.25 7.28 1.26
N THR A 42 -14.52 7.52 1.52
CA THR A 42 -15.39 8.21 0.60
C THR A 42 -15.65 9.62 1.10
N LEU A 43 -15.42 10.59 0.22
CA LEU A 43 -15.69 12.00 0.46
C LEU A 43 -16.83 12.45 -0.44
N VAL A 44 -17.69 13.32 0.07
CA VAL A 44 -18.74 13.96 -0.74
C VAL A 44 -18.52 15.47 -0.66
N ILE A 45 -18.15 16.08 -1.79
CA ILE A 45 -17.88 17.51 -1.88
C ILE A 45 -18.73 18.09 -3.01
N ASN A 46 -19.56 19.06 -2.71
CA ASN A 46 -20.49 19.70 -3.66
C ASN A 46 -21.34 18.69 -4.46
N GLY A 47 -21.80 17.61 -3.82
CA GLY A 47 -22.59 16.56 -4.45
C GLY A 47 -21.79 15.54 -5.27
N VAL A 48 -20.49 15.72 -5.41
CA VAL A 48 -19.61 14.76 -6.12
C VAL A 48 -18.97 13.81 -5.11
N THR A 49 -19.06 12.51 -5.41
CA THR A 49 -18.47 11.47 -4.58
C THR A 49 -17.07 11.10 -5.06
N TYR A 50 -16.10 11.18 -4.17
CA TYR A 50 -14.71 10.79 -4.38
C TYR A 50 -14.38 9.59 -3.51
N LYS A 51 -13.79 8.56 -4.10
CA LYS A 51 -13.32 7.36 -3.40
C LYS A 51 -11.80 7.37 -3.41
N LEU A 52 -11.18 7.74 -2.29
CA LEU A 52 -9.72 7.83 -2.16
C LEU A 52 -9.18 6.59 -1.46
N ARG A 53 -8.04 6.09 -1.95
CA ARG A 53 -7.33 4.92 -1.40
C ARG A 53 -5.88 5.26 -1.01
N LEU A 54 -5.11 5.81 -1.94
CA LEU A 54 -3.72 6.26 -1.75
C LEU A 54 -3.62 7.77 -1.64
N LEU A 55 -4.38 8.49 -2.45
CA LEU A 55 -4.34 9.94 -2.48
C LEU A 55 -4.78 10.54 -1.14
N PRO A 56 -4.06 11.55 -0.61
CA PRO A 56 -4.48 12.28 0.58
C PRO A 56 -5.78 13.06 0.34
N SER A 57 -6.60 13.25 1.38
CA SER A 57 -7.90 13.92 1.30
C SER A 57 -7.83 15.36 0.75
N GLY A 58 -6.69 16.02 0.92
CA GLY A 58 -6.48 17.39 0.42
C GLY A 58 -6.53 17.51 -1.10
N ILE A 59 -6.31 16.41 -1.85
CA ILE A 59 -6.20 16.45 -3.32
C ILE A 59 -7.47 16.95 -4.01
N VAL A 60 -8.64 16.69 -3.43
CA VAL A 60 -9.94 17.12 -3.98
C VAL A 60 -10.30 18.56 -3.61
N ARG A 61 -9.44 19.24 -2.88
CA ARG A 61 -9.65 20.61 -2.42
C ARG A 61 -8.72 21.59 -3.14
N LYS A 62 -9.23 22.78 -3.47
CA LYS A 62 -8.43 23.81 -4.15
C LYS A 62 -7.34 24.38 -3.23
N ASN A 63 -6.21 24.73 -3.82
CA ASN A 63 -5.09 25.41 -3.14
C ASN A 63 -4.52 24.62 -1.95
N LYS A 64 -4.51 23.29 -2.03
CA LYS A 64 -3.91 22.40 -1.03
C LYS A 64 -2.79 21.60 -1.65
N ILE A 65 -1.74 21.36 -0.88
CA ILE A 65 -0.66 20.44 -1.26
C ILE A 65 -0.94 19.07 -0.60
N SER A 66 -0.94 18.04 -1.39
CA SER A 66 -1.14 16.66 -0.97
C SER A 66 0.14 15.87 -1.09
N ILE A 67 0.59 15.23 -0.02
CA ILE A 67 1.88 14.54 0.02
C ILE A 67 1.69 13.08 0.42
N ILE A 68 2.26 12.17 -0.35
CA ILE A 68 2.51 10.78 0.07
C ILE A 68 3.88 10.72 0.72
N GLY A 69 3.90 10.43 2.01
CA GLY A 69 5.12 10.38 2.82
C GLY A 69 5.87 9.04 2.68
N ASN A 70 7.08 9.01 3.21
CA ASN A 70 7.98 7.86 3.14
C ASN A 70 7.52 6.62 3.94
N GLY A 71 6.55 6.78 4.83
CA GLY A 71 5.94 5.67 5.56
C GLY A 71 4.94 4.86 4.75
N VAL A 72 4.43 5.41 3.65
CA VAL A 72 3.44 4.74 2.79
C VAL A 72 4.12 3.67 1.93
N VAL A 73 3.41 2.57 1.68
CA VAL A 73 3.73 1.62 0.63
C VAL A 73 2.80 1.88 -0.55
N VAL A 74 3.41 2.20 -1.69
CA VAL A 74 2.72 2.72 -2.88
C VAL A 74 2.65 1.65 -3.95
N ASP A 75 1.45 1.30 -4.35
CA ASP A 75 1.21 0.54 -5.57
C ASP A 75 1.15 1.53 -6.75
N PRO A 76 2.12 1.52 -7.68
CA PRO A 76 2.19 2.51 -8.75
C PRO A 76 0.97 2.45 -9.67
N TRP A 77 0.51 1.25 -10.00
CA TRP A 77 -0.63 1.06 -10.91
C TRP A 77 -1.93 1.54 -10.25
N ALA A 78 -2.18 1.10 -9.01
CA ALA A 78 -3.35 1.56 -8.27
C ALA A 78 -3.36 3.08 -8.04
N LEU A 79 -2.18 3.69 -7.91
CA LEU A 79 -2.07 5.15 -7.79
C LEU A 79 -2.40 5.86 -9.10
N LEU A 80 -1.89 5.36 -10.23
CA LEU A 80 -2.17 5.93 -11.55
C LEU A 80 -3.67 5.85 -11.88
N ASP A 81 -4.28 4.68 -11.67
CA ASP A 81 -5.73 4.48 -11.86
C ASP A 81 -6.54 5.46 -11.01
N GLU A 82 -6.15 5.65 -9.74
CA GLU A 82 -6.82 6.59 -8.83
C GLU A 82 -6.67 8.04 -9.29
N ILE A 83 -5.49 8.42 -9.79
CA ILE A 83 -5.23 9.76 -10.34
C ILE A 83 -6.12 10.00 -11.57
N GLU A 84 -6.24 9.05 -12.46
CA GLU A 84 -7.09 9.15 -13.65
C GLU A 84 -8.57 9.26 -13.27
N GLU A 85 -9.03 8.45 -12.31
CA GLU A 85 -10.40 8.54 -11.78
C GLU A 85 -10.69 9.94 -11.22
N ILE A 86 -9.78 10.51 -10.44
CA ILE A 86 -9.98 11.83 -9.84
C ILE A 86 -9.92 12.95 -10.88
N LYS A 87 -9.03 12.84 -11.86
CA LYS A 87 -8.96 13.79 -12.99
C LYS A 87 -10.23 13.77 -13.85
N SER A 88 -10.83 12.61 -14.07
CA SER A 88 -12.10 12.49 -14.81
C SER A 88 -13.26 13.20 -14.12
N LYS A 89 -13.18 13.41 -12.81
CA LYS A 89 -14.13 14.16 -12.00
C LYS A 89 -13.81 15.67 -11.91
N GLY A 90 -12.85 16.15 -12.72
CA GLY A 90 -12.50 17.57 -12.83
C GLY A 90 -11.51 18.07 -11.77
N VAL A 91 -10.87 17.17 -11.01
CA VAL A 91 -9.83 17.54 -10.05
C VAL A 91 -8.48 17.64 -10.75
N LYS A 92 -7.78 18.77 -10.57
CA LYS A 92 -6.42 18.94 -11.06
C LYS A 92 -5.46 18.16 -10.18
N VAL A 93 -4.61 17.31 -10.78
CA VAL A 93 -3.53 16.59 -10.11
C VAL A 93 -2.25 16.79 -10.93
N ASP A 94 -1.31 17.54 -10.39
CA ASP A 94 -0.04 17.87 -11.01
C ASP A 94 1.07 18.10 -9.97
N THR A 95 2.25 18.51 -10.44
CA THR A 95 3.44 18.75 -9.59
C THR A 95 3.29 19.89 -8.60
N ASP A 96 2.31 20.77 -8.78
CA ASP A 96 2.09 21.91 -7.90
C ASP A 96 1.29 21.51 -6.65
N ASN A 97 0.43 20.51 -6.77
CA ASN A 97 -0.49 20.10 -5.70
C ASN A 97 -0.34 18.66 -5.21
N PHE A 98 0.47 17.83 -5.90
CA PHE A 98 0.68 16.44 -5.51
C PHE A 98 2.16 16.06 -5.53
N ILE A 99 2.64 15.56 -4.39
CA ILE A 99 4.05 15.21 -4.17
C ILE A 99 4.12 13.81 -3.59
N ILE A 100 5.08 13.03 -4.05
CA ILE A 100 5.41 11.71 -3.52
C ILE A 100 6.83 11.73 -2.98
N SER A 101 7.02 11.26 -1.75
CA SER A 101 8.36 11.10 -1.19
C SER A 101 9.19 10.12 -2.01
N GLU A 102 10.39 10.51 -2.39
CA GLU A 102 11.33 9.63 -3.08
C GLU A 102 11.70 8.37 -2.29
N SER A 103 11.58 8.46 -0.96
CA SER A 103 11.83 7.34 -0.05
C SER A 103 10.60 6.47 0.21
N ALA A 104 9.44 6.75 -0.40
CA ALA A 104 8.28 5.88 -0.33
C ALA A 104 8.59 4.54 -1.01
N ASN A 105 8.11 3.44 -0.41
CA ASN A 105 8.40 2.10 -0.90
C ASN A 105 7.31 1.65 -1.87
N LEU A 106 7.70 0.87 -2.87
CA LEU A 106 6.79 0.38 -3.88
C LEU A 106 6.22 -0.99 -3.51
N ILE A 107 4.95 -1.19 -3.82
CA ILE A 107 4.32 -2.50 -3.88
C ILE A 107 4.48 -3.00 -5.30
N LEU A 108 5.08 -4.16 -5.46
CA LEU A 108 5.34 -4.79 -6.75
C LEU A 108 4.45 -6.04 -6.89
N PRO A 109 4.26 -6.57 -8.10
CA PRO A 109 3.38 -7.71 -8.35
C PRO A 109 3.66 -8.91 -7.45
N PHE A 110 4.92 -9.27 -7.25
CA PHE A 110 5.30 -10.39 -6.38
C PHE A 110 4.88 -10.21 -4.91
N HIS A 111 4.76 -8.98 -4.40
CA HIS A 111 4.23 -8.74 -3.05
C HIS A 111 2.77 -9.18 -2.94
N ARG A 112 1.97 -8.96 -3.99
CA ARG A 112 0.57 -9.41 -4.03
C ARG A 112 0.49 -10.93 -4.06
N GLU A 113 1.29 -11.56 -4.92
CA GLU A 113 1.36 -13.02 -5.03
C GLU A 113 1.77 -13.65 -3.69
N MET A 114 2.76 -13.08 -3.00
CA MET A 114 3.17 -13.53 -1.68
C MET A 114 2.05 -13.40 -0.63
N ASP A 115 1.32 -12.28 -0.65
CA ASP A 115 0.20 -12.05 0.26
C ASP A 115 -0.92 -13.08 0.03
N GLU A 116 -1.24 -13.39 -1.22
CA GLU A 116 -2.21 -14.40 -1.63
C GLU A 116 -1.76 -15.82 -1.20
N ILE A 117 -0.52 -16.21 -1.52
CA ILE A 117 0.02 -17.54 -1.17
C ILE A 117 0.00 -17.74 0.35
N ARG A 118 0.44 -16.75 1.12
CA ARG A 118 0.46 -16.81 2.59
C ARG A 118 -0.94 -16.92 3.16
N GLU A 119 -1.87 -16.11 2.69
CA GLU A 119 -3.25 -16.13 3.15
C GLU A 119 -3.94 -17.44 2.83
N ASP A 120 -3.72 -17.99 1.63
CA ASP A 120 -4.32 -19.26 1.21
C ASP A 120 -3.70 -20.46 1.95
N SER A 121 -2.41 -20.42 2.26
CA SER A 121 -1.71 -21.47 3.00
C SER A 121 -2.01 -21.48 4.50
N ALA A 122 -2.50 -20.38 5.06
CA ALA A 122 -2.71 -20.22 6.51
C ALA A 122 -3.89 -21.03 7.08
N GLY A 123 -4.73 -21.63 6.26
CA GLY A 123 -5.85 -22.49 6.70
C GLY A 123 -6.75 -21.79 7.75
N LYS A 124 -6.76 -22.34 8.98
CA LYS A 124 -7.52 -21.74 10.11
C LYS A 124 -6.86 -20.49 10.70
N GLY A 125 -5.60 -20.21 10.35
CA GLY A 125 -4.84 -19.05 10.81
C GLY A 125 -4.92 -17.83 9.87
N LYS A 126 -5.88 -17.78 8.95
CA LYS A 126 -6.08 -16.65 8.04
C LYS A 126 -6.26 -15.35 8.80
N ILE A 127 -5.50 -14.34 8.37
CA ILE A 127 -5.58 -12.98 8.95
C ILE A 127 -6.76 -12.21 8.34
N GLY A 128 -7.20 -12.59 7.13
CA GLY A 128 -8.20 -11.84 6.36
C GLY A 128 -7.58 -10.64 5.66
N THR A 129 -6.39 -10.80 5.08
CA THR A 129 -5.70 -9.72 4.38
C THR A 129 -6.48 -9.27 3.15
N THR A 130 -6.23 -8.04 2.70
CA THR A 130 -6.83 -7.52 1.47
C THR A 130 -6.16 -8.08 0.20
N ARG A 131 -5.13 -8.92 0.33
CA ARG A 131 -4.34 -9.53 -0.75
C ARG A 131 -3.72 -8.51 -1.70
N ARG A 132 -3.34 -7.36 -1.15
CA ARG A 132 -2.77 -6.24 -1.92
C ARG A 132 -1.27 -6.08 -1.74
N GLY A 133 -0.62 -7.05 -1.09
CA GLY A 133 0.82 -7.04 -0.89
C GLY A 133 1.33 -6.00 0.12
N ILE A 134 0.46 -5.44 0.96
CA ILE A 134 0.83 -4.41 1.94
C ILE A 134 1.82 -4.96 2.96
N GLY A 135 1.50 -6.11 3.58
CA GLY A 135 2.36 -6.77 4.56
C GLY A 135 3.74 -7.09 4.01
N PRO A 136 3.84 -7.87 2.91
CA PRO A 136 5.13 -8.17 2.28
C PRO A 136 5.94 -6.94 1.88
N ALA A 137 5.31 -5.87 1.39
CA ALA A 137 6.02 -4.63 1.07
C ALA A 137 6.59 -3.93 2.32
N TYR A 138 5.88 -4.00 3.46
CA TYR A 138 6.41 -3.51 4.74
C TYR A 138 7.53 -4.40 5.27
N GLU A 139 7.47 -5.71 5.10
CA GLU A 139 8.57 -6.63 5.44
C GLU A 139 9.84 -6.25 4.68
N ASP A 140 9.74 -6.00 3.38
CA ASP A 140 10.87 -5.58 2.57
C ASP A 140 11.41 -4.21 2.95
N LYS A 141 10.52 -3.28 3.33
CA LYS A 141 10.92 -1.99 3.88
C LYS A 141 11.77 -2.14 5.13
N VAL A 142 11.29 -2.91 6.12
CA VAL A 142 12.01 -3.15 7.38
C VAL A 142 13.27 -3.98 7.14
N GLY A 143 13.20 -4.97 6.24
CA GLY A 143 14.33 -5.78 5.79
C GLY A 143 15.34 -5.04 4.91
N ARG A 144 15.12 -3.75 4.62
CA ARG A 144 15.99 -2.89 3.79
C ARG A 144 16.21 -3.41 2.36
N ARG A 145 15.26 -4.17 1.82
CA ARG A 145 15.27 -4.73 0.47
C ARG A 145 14.35 -4.00 -0.50
N SER A 146 13.44 -3.19 0.02
CA SER A 146 12.40 -2.56 -0.77
C SER A 146 12.92 -1.71 -1.93
N ILE A 147 12.19 -1.73 -3.03
CA ILE A 147 12.32 -0.77 -4.11
C ILE A 147 11.59 0.51 -3.71
N ARG A 148 12.20 1.66 -3.95
CA ARG A 148 11.67 2.99 -3.60
C ARG A 148 11.35 3.79 -4.84
N VAL A 149 10.56 4.84 -4.69
CA VAL A 149 10.23 5.76 -5.79
C VAL A 149 11.49 6.33 -6.46
N MET A 150 12.53 6.65 -5.67
CA MET A 150 13.80 7.14 -6.21
C MET A 150 14.52 6.14 -7.12
N ASP A 151 14.30 4.85 -6.94
CA ASP A 151 14.95 3.81 -7.74
C ASP A 151 14.40 3.77 -9.18
N LEU A 152 13.20 4.32 -9.42
CA LEU A 152 12.60 4.44 -10.75
C LEU A 152 13.35 5.42 -11.67
N ARG A 153 14.28 6.23 -11.15
CA ARG A 153 15.05 7.20 -11.93
C ARG A 153 16.10 6.55 -12.84
N SER A 154 16.51 5.33 -12.56
CA SER A 154 17.56 4.62 -13.30
C SER A 154 17.14 3.18 -13.53
N GLU A 155 16.82 2.86 -14.77
CA GLU A 155 16.43 1.51 -15.21
C GLU A 155 17.47 0.46 -14.81
N LYS A 156 18.75 0.73 -15.08
CA LYS A 156 19.85 -0.18 -14.72
C LYS A 156 19.92 -0.49 -13.23
N ASN A 157 19.74 0.53 -12.38
CA ASN A 157 19.75 0.33 -10.93
C ASN A 157 18.49 -0.40 -10.45
N LEU A 158 17.35 -0.13 -11.10
CA LEU A 158 16.09 -0.78 -10.81
C LEU A 158 16.18 -2.28 -11.09
N ASP A 159 16.70 -2.67 -12.27
CA ASP A 159 16.88 -4.08 -12.66
C ASP A 159 17.74 -4.85 -11.67
N GLN A 160 18.90 -4.31 -11.31
CA GLN A 160 19.79 -4.95 -10.33
C GLN A 160 19.14 -5.13 -8.95
N ARG A 161 18.37 -4.14 -8.52
CA ARG A 161 17.64 -4.24 -7.25
C ARG A 161 16.49 -5.22 -7.30
N LEU A 162 15.75 -5.25 -8.42
CA LEU A 162 14.68 -6.23 -8.65
C LEU A 162 15.22 -7.66 -8.64
N GLU A 163 16.32 -7.92 -9.34
CA GLU A 163 16.97 -9.23 -9.33
C GLU A 163 17.36 -9.67 -7.91
N SER A 164 17.97 -8.76 -7.13
CA SER A 164 18.37 -9.06 -5.75
C SER A 164 17.16 -9.37 -4.85
N VAL A 165 16.07 -8.62 -4.98
CA VAL A 165 14.85 -8.84 -4.20
C VAL A 165 14.17 -10.14 -4.59
N LEU A 166 14.06 -10.41 -5.89
CA LEU A 166 13.47 -11.65 -6.41
C LEU A 166 14.28 -12.89 -6.02
N LEU A 167 15.61 -12.80 -6.03
CA LEU A 167 16.47 -13.89 -5.56
C LEU A 167 16.17 -14.23 -4.09
N HIS A 168 16.03 -13.21 -3.24
CA HIS A 168 15.69 -13.41 -1.83
C HIS A 168 14.32 -14.07 -1.66
N HIS A 169 13.29 -13.57 -2.34
CA HIS A 169 11.93 -14.12 -2.22
C HIS A 169 11.79 -15.50 -2.83
N ASN A 170 12.44 -15.79 -3.95
CA ASN A 170 12.46 -17.12 -4.55
C ASN A 170 13.11 -18.16 -3.61
N ALA A 171 14.21 -17.80 -2.95
CA ALA A 171 14.80 -18.68 -1.94
C ALA A 171 13.82 -18.94 -0.78
N CYS A 172 13.15 -17.91 -0.26
CA CYS A 172 12.16 -18.07 0.80
C CYS A 172 10.98 -18.94 0.38
N LEU A 173 10.44 -18.74 -0.82
CA LEU A 173 9.32 -19.53 -1.35
C LEU A 173 9.67 -21.00 -1.57
N LEU A 174 10.89 -21.30 -2.02
CA LEU A 174 11.36 -22.68 -2.17
C LEU A 174 11.45 -23.41 -0.83
N TYR A 175 11.83 -22.72 0.26
CA TYR A 175 11.89 -23.32 1.59
C TYR A 175 10.53 -23.43 2.29
N THR A 176 9.57 -22.60 1.93
CA THR A 176 8.23 -22.57 2.56
C THR A 176 7.17 -23.33 1.79
N SER A 177 7.43 -23.68 0.53
CA SER A 177 6.52 -24.53 -0.26
C SER A 177 6.57 -25.97 0.28
N PRO A 178 5.42 -26.61 0.53
CA PRO A 178 5.39 -28.00 0.96
C PRO A 178 6.11 -28.87 -0.09
N SER A 179 7.20 -29.50 0.34
CA SER A 179 7.93 -30.46 -0.53
C SER A 179 7.07 -31.69 -0.78
N PRO A 180 7.08 -32.24 -1.99
CA PRO A 180 6.50 -33.58 -2.23
C PRO A 180 7.09 -34.66 -1.34
N ARG A 181 8.20 -34.35 -0.65
CA ARG A 181 8.87 -35.25 0.32
C ARG A 181 8.47 -34.99 1.76
N ASP A 182 7.60 -34.03 2.04
CA ASP A 182 7.12 -33.78 3.40
C ASP A 182 6.22 -34.94 3.84
N PRO A 183 6.54 -35.62 4.97
CA PRO A 183 5.88 -36.86 5.39
C PRO A 183 4.44 -36.68 5.88
N VAL A 184 3.86 -35.49 5.77
CA VAL A 184 2.47 -35.18 6.21
C VAL A 184 1.41 -35.80 5.30
N SER A 185 1.78 -36.22 4.06
CA SER A 185 0.85 -36.82 3.11
C SER A 185 0.68 -38.35 3.28
N SER A 186 1.42 -38.99 4.20
CA SER A 186 1.40 -40.47 4.34
C SER A 186 0.73 -40.98 5.61
N ARG A 187 -0.03 -40.17 6.36
CA ARG A 187 -0.90 -40.74 7.40
C ARG A 187 -2.19 -41.24 6.76
N MET A 188 -2.13 -42.49 6.32
CA MET A 188 -3.36 -43.26 6.15
C MET A 188 -4.09 -43.37 7.48
N PRO A 189 -5.43 -43.22 7.52
CA PRO A 189 -6.18 -43.53 8.71
C PRO A 189 -5.99 -45.01 8.98
N SER A 190 -5.49 -45.36 10.18
CA SER A 190 -5.49 -46.72 10.66
C SER A 190 -6.96 -47.12 10.83
N SER A 191 -7.44 -47.97 9.94
CA SER A 191 -8.68 -48.71 10.14
C SER A 191 -8.55 -49.59 11.37
N ALA A 192 -9.30 -49.30 12.39
CA ALA A 192 -9.69 -50.28 13.41
C ALA A 192 -11.20 -50.36 13.39
#